data_ffe4b6f0a3e173f2d534f2a7874f51cf
#
_entry.id   ffe4b6f0a3e173f2d534f2a7874f51cf
#
_cell.length_a   1.000
_cell.length_b   1.000
_cell.length_c   1.000
_cell.angle_alpha   90.00
_cell.angle_beta   90.00
_cell.angle_gamma   90.00
#
_symmetry.space_group_name_H-M   'P 1'
#
loop_
_entity.id
_entity.type
_entity.pdbx_description
1 polymer ?
#
loop_
_entity_poly.entity_id
_entity_poly.type
_entity_poly.pdbx_seq_one_letter_code
_entity_poly.pdbx_strand_id
1 'polypeptide(L)'
;MVCYPMHGVGTVEAIEEQSILGETNQYYLLRFLMGRMTALVPVKNAQNVGLRPLIDEGTCGKVVEYLKTGDCSPESDNWNQRYRENLDKLKQGDALVVADVVKCLMKRDQERGLSAGERKMYLTARQVLVAELCASSGKNEEEFLPLVGGA
;
A
#
# COMPACT_ATOMS: atom_id res chain seq x y z
N MET A 1 -5.53 11.76 -7.99
CA MET A 1 -4.57 10.87 -7.31
C MET A 1 -5.09 9.45 -7.26
N VAL A 2 -4.20 8.50 -7.35
CA VAL A 2 -4.51 7.07 -7.31
C VAL A 2 -3.54 6.36 -6.37
N CYS A 3 -3.88 5.15 -5.98
CA CYS A 3 -3.01 4.27 -5.20
C CYS A 3 -2.64 3.05 -6.04
N TYR A 4 -1.35 2.75 -6.13
CA TYR A 4 -0.83 1.58 -6.81
C TYR A 4 -0.27 0.62 -5.75
N PRO A 5 -0.74 -0.64 -5.70
CA PRO A 5 -0.28 -1.59 -4.67
C PRO A 5 1.24 -1.66 -4.59
N MET A 6 1.76 -1.60 -3.37
CA MET A 6 3.18 -1.66 -3.03
C MET A 6 4.03 -0.47 -3.51
N HIS A 7 3.49 0.42 -4.34
CA HIS A 7 4.19 1.61 -4.84
C HIS A 7 3.66 2.91 -4.24
N GLY A 8 2.46 2.89 -3.70
CA GLY A 8 1.89 4.00 -2.96
C GLY A 8 1.07 4.96 -3.80
N VAL A 9 0.98 6.18 -3.30
CA VAL A 9 0.17 7.23 -3.91
C VAL A 9 0.88 7.81 -5.12
N GLY A 10 0.16 7.95 -6.21
CA GLY A 10 0.65 8.59 -7.42
C GLY A 10 -0.40 9.50 -8.03
N THR A 11 0.05 10.30 -8.98
CA THR A 11 -0.81 11.17 -9.77
C THR A 11 -0.79 10.70 -11.21
N VAL A 12 -1.98 10.58 -11.82
CA VAL A 12 -2.08 10.36 -13.27
C VAL A 12 -1.78 11.69 -13.94
N GLU A 13 -0.61 11.80 -14.56
CA GLU A 13 -0.20 13.03 -15.23
C GLU A 13 -0.73 13.12 -16.65
N ALA A 14 -0.84 11.99 -17.33
CA ALA A 14 -1.27 11.95 -18.73
C ALA A 14 -1.75 10.53 -19.08
N ILE A 15 -2.49 10.48 -20.20
CA ILE A 15 -2.79 9.23 -20.89
C ILE A 15 -1.99 9.27 -22.18
N GLU A 16 -1.08 8.33 -22.35
CA GLU A 16 -0.20 8.25 -23.50
C GLU A 16 -0.55 7.07 -24.39
N GLU A 17 -0.46 7.28 -25.70
CA GLU A 17 -0.54 6.22 -26.68
C GLU A 17 0.87 5.71 -26.99
N GLN A 18 1.07 4.41 -26.89
CA GLN A 18 2.35 3.80 -27.25
C GLN A 18 2.12 2.60 -28.16
N SER A 19 2.98 2.48 -29.16
CA SER A 19 2.97 1.38 -30.10
C SER A 19 4.12 0.43 -29.74
N ILE A 20 3.76 -0.78 -29.31
CA ILE A 20 4.73 -1.81 -28.93
C ILE A 20 4.39 -3.07 -29.72
N LEU A 21 5.39 -3.59 -30.44
CA LEU A 21 5.23 -4.80 -31.27
C LEU A 21 4.05 -4.73 -32.26
N GLY A 22 3.82 -3.55 -32.82
CA GLY A 22 2.75 -3.34 -33.79
C GLY A 22 1.36 -3.12 -33.20
N GLU A 23 1.22 -3.16 -31.89
CA GLU A 23 -0.04 -2.85 -31.20
C GLU A 23 0.03 -1.47 -30.56
N THR A 24 -1.01 -0.67 -30.77
CA THR A 24 -1.15 0.65 -30.14
C THR A 24 -2.12 0.53 -28.99
N ASN A 25 -1.65 0.90 -27.79
CA ASN A 25 -2.44 0.87 -26.56
C ASN A 25 -2.29 2.18 -25.81
N GLN A 26 -3.27 2.47 -24.96
CA GLN A 26 -3.23 3.61 -24.07
C GLN A 26 -2.65 3.22 -22.74
N TYR A 27 -1.87 4.12 -22.14
CA TYR A 27 -1.21 3.95 -20.85
C TYR A 27 -1.46 5.16 -19.97
N TYR A 28 -1.67 4.92 -18.67
CA TYR A 28 -1.60 5.98 -17.68
C TYR A 28 -0.14 6.25 -17.35
N LEU A 29 0.27 7.51 -17.44
CA LEU A 29 1.57 7.94 -16.94
C LEU A 29 1.37 8.35 -15.48
N LEU A 30 1.94 7.58 -14.57
CA LEU A 30 1.85 7.82 -13.14
C LEU A 30 3.15 8.41 -12.62
N ARG A 31 3.04 9.44 -11.80
CA ARG A 31 4.16 9.96 -11.01
C ARG A 31 3.88 9.66 -9.54
N PHE A 32 4.80 8.94 -8.90
CA PHE A 32 4.65 8.57 -7.50
C PHE A 32 5.22 9.65 -6.58
N LEU A 33 4.55 9.86 -5.44
CA LEU A 33 5.04 10.78 -4.42
C LEU A 33 6.27 10.22 -3.70
N MET A 34 6.38 8.88 -3.62
CA MET A 34 7.52 8.20 -3.04
C MET A 34 8.54 7.90 -4.11
N GLY A 35 9.82 8.24 -3.85
CA GLY A 35 10.93 7.84 -4.71
C GLY A 35 11.06 8.57 -6.04
N ARG A 36 10.21 9.54 -6.34
CA ARG A 36 10.23 10.32 -7.60
C ARG A 36 10.22 9.45 -8.86
N MET A 37 9.57 8.28 -8.78
CA MET A 37 9.50 7.36 -9.89
C MET A 37 8.27 7.64 -10.74
N THR A 38 8.37 7.28 -12.02
CA THR A 38 7.23 7.27 -12.93
C THR A 38 6.99 5.85 -13.42
N ALA A 39 5.74 5.55 -13.77
CA ALA A 39 5.39 4.25 -14.33
C ALA A 39 4.33 4.43 -15.42
N LEU A 40 4.36 3.53 -16.40
CA LEU A 40 3.32 3.42 -17.41
C LEU A 40 2.49 2.18 -17.10
N VAL A 41 1.18 2.39 -16.92
CA VAL A 41 0.24 1.30 -16.62
C VAL A 41 -0.77 1.21 -17.76
N PRO A 42 -0.88 0.05 -18.43
CA PRO A 42 -1.88 -0.12 -19.49
C PRO A 42 -3.29 0.15 -18.96
N VAL A 43 -4.03 1.03 -19.63
CA VAL A 43 -5.41 1.37 -19.23
C VAL A 43 -6.27 0.11 -19.12
N LYS A 44 -6.12 -0.82 -20.04
CA LYS A 44 -6.86 -2.09 -20.06
C LYS A 44 -6.57 -2.96 -18.84
N ASN A 45 -5.39 -2.83 -18.24
CA ASN A 45 -4.93 -3.70 -17.16
C ASN A 45 -4.93 -2.99 -15.80
N ALA A 46 -5.34 -1.73 -15.74
CA ALA A 46 -5.24 -0.92 -14.53
C ALA A 46 -5.95 -1.56 -13.33
N GLN A 47 -7.16 -2.09 -13.52
CA GLN A 47 -7.90 -2.76 -12.45
C GLN A 47 -7.23 -4.07 -12.02
N ASN A 48 -6.69 -4.83 -12.97
CA ASN A 48 -6.05 -6.12 -12.68
C ASN A 48 -4.79 -5.98 -11.83
N VAL A 49 -4.05 -4.88 -11.98
CA VAL A 49 -2.87 -4.60 -11.16
C VAL A 49 -3.22 -3.87 -9.86
N GLY A 50 -4.51 -3.65 -9.59
CA GLY A 50 -4.98 -3.07 -8.34
C GLY A 50 -4.92 -1.54 -8.28
N LEU A 51 -4.72 -0.86 -9.40
CA LEU A 51 -4.76 0.60 -9.43
C LEU A 51 -6.17 1.08 -9.04
N ARG A 52 -6.25 1.96 -8.06
CA ARG A 52 -7.53 2.44 -7.53
C ARG A 52 -7.44 3.90 -7.10
N PRO A 53 -8.60 4.58 -6.95
CA PRO A 53 -8.62 5.90 -6.33
C PRO A 53 -8.15 5.84 -4.87
N LEU A 54 -7.79 6.99 -4.31
CA LEU A 54 -7.52 7.09 -2.87
C LEU A 54 -8.79 6.76 -2.08
N ILE A 55 -8.61 6.25 -0.87
CA ILE A 55 -9.72 6.06 0.06
C ILE A 55 -10.34 7.40 0.43
N ASP A 56 -11.64 7.38 0.74
CA ASP A 56 -12.36 8.56 1.23
C ASP A 56 -12.11 8.78 2.73
N GLU A 57 -12.63 9.88 3.26
CA GLU A 57 -12.47 10.21 4.68
C GLU A 57 -13.10 9.17 5.60
N GLY A 58 -14.24 8.60 5.22
CA GLY A 58 -14.89 7.55 5.99
C GLY A 58 -14.04 6.31 6.10
N THR A 59 -13.44 5.87 5.01
CA THR A 59 -12.54 4.72 5.00
C THR A 59 -11.24 5.03 5.75
N CYS A 60 -10.72 6.24 5.61
CA CYS A 60 -9.56 6.69 6.37
C CYS A 60 -9.82 6.58 7.88
N GLY A 61 -11.00 7.02 8.34
CA GLY A 61 -11.41 6.88 9.73
C GLY A 61 -11.45 5.42 10.19
N LYS A 62 -11.97 4.52 9.36
CA LYS A 62 -11.99 3.07 9.66
C LYS A 62 -10.60 2.49 9.77
N VAL A 63 -9.68 2.88 8.89
CA VAL A 63 -8.28 2.44 8.95
C VAL A 63 -7.62 2.90 10.24
N VAL A 64 -7.78 4.16 10.60
CA VAL A 64 -7.22 4.73 11.82
C VAL A 64 -7.77 4.00 13.06
N GLU A 65 -9.07 3.78 13.12
CA GLU A 65 -9.71 3.06 14.22
C GLU A 65 -9.18 1.63 14.32
N TYR A 66 -9.04 0.94 13.20
CA TYR A 66 -8.48 -0.41 13.17
C TYR A 66 -7.04 -0.43 13.69
N LEU A 67 -6.22 0.55 13.30
CA LEU A 67 -4.83 0.63 13.77
C LEU A 67 -4.75 0.88 15.27
N LYS A 68 -5.73 1.61 15.84
CA LYS A 68 -5.76 1.90 17.29
C LYS A 68 -6.27 0.74 18.11
N THR A 69 -7.36 0.10 17.70
CA THR A 69 -8.14 -0.81 18.53
C THR A 69 -8.36 -2.19 17.94
N GLY A 70 -8.10 -2.38 16.65
CA GLY A 70 -8.34 -3.65 15.97
C GLY A 70 -7.33 -4.73 16.38
N ASP A 71 -7.74 -5.98 16.26
CA ASP A 71 -6.87 -7.13 16.42
C ASP A 71 -6.39 -7.60 15.04
N CYS A 72 -5.13 -8.00 14.95
CA CYS A 72 -4.63 -8.53 13.69
C CYS A 72 -5.25 -9.89 13.36
N SER A 73 -5.41 -10.18 12.06
CA SER A 73 -5.92 -11.46 11.59
C SER A 73 -5.00 -12.60 12.01
N PRO A 74 -5.54 -13.83 12.22
CA PRO A 74 -4.70 -14.98 12.49
C PRO A 74 -3.67 -15.20 11.40
N GLU A 75 -2.44 -15.49 11.80
CA GLU A 75 -1.32 -15.74 10.90
C GLU A 75 -0.85 -17.18 11.00
N SER A 76 -0.29 -17.70 9.91
CA SER A 76 0.37 -19.00 9.91
C SER A 76 1.66 -18.95 10.73
N ASP A 77 1.96 -20.05 11.46
CA ASP A 77 3.24 -20.20 12.15
C ASP A 77 4.40 -20.48 11.18
N ASN A 78 4.09 -20.95 9.98
CA ASN A 78 5.09 -21.21 8.94
C ASN A 78 5.53 -19.89 8.32
N TRP A 79 6.82 -19.56 8.41
CA TRP A 79 7.36 -18.29 7.91
C TRP A 79 7.10 -18.09 6.41
N ASN A 80 7.35 -19.10 5.59
CA ASN A 80 7.18 -19.01 4.15
C ASN A 80 5.72 -18.77 3.76
N GLN A 81 4.79 -19.47 4.40
CA GLN A 81 3.36 -19.31 4.15
C GLN A 81 2.90 -17.94 4.61
N ARG A 82 3.29 -17.50 5.80
CA ARG A 82 2.94 -16.19 6.35
C ARG A 82 3.45 -15.06 5.46
N TYR A 83 4.70 -15.14 5.02
CA TYR A 83 5.29 -14.14 4.14
C TYR A 83 4.52 -14.03 2.82
N ARG A 84 4.19 -15.18 2.24
CA ARG A 84 3.45 -15.24 0.96
C ARG A 84 2.04 -14.69 1.09
N GLU A 85 1.33 -15.05 2.15
CA GLU A 85 -0.01 -14.54 2.43
C GLU A 85 -0.03 -13.02 2.61
N ASN A 86 0.93 -12.49 3.35
CA ASN A 86 1.06 -11.05 3.54
C ASN A 86 1.40 -10.34 2.24
N LEU A 87 2.28 -10.91 1.44
CA LEU A 87 2.61 -10.35 0.13
C LEU A 87 1.39 -10.28 -0.79
N ASP A 88 0.59 -11.33 -0.81
CA ASP A 88 -0.64 -11.37 -1.61
C ASP A 88 -1.65 -10.31 -1.14
N LYS A 89 -1.79 -10.11 0.16
CA LYS A 89 -2.63 -9.06 0.72
C LYS A 89 -2.17 -7.66 0.28
N LEU A 90 -0.87 -7.42 0.29
CA LEU A 90 -0.32 -6.14 -0.16
C LEU A 90 -0.54 -5.91 -1.65
N LYS A 91 -0.48 -6.97 -2.45
CA LYS A 91 -0.73 -6.89 -3.89
C LYS A 91 -2.20 -6.59 -4.22
N GLN A 92 -3.14 -7.00 -3.36
CA GLN A 92 -4.55 -6.63 -3.51
C GLN A 92 -4.76 -5.13 -3.37
N GLY A 93 -3.99 -4.48 -2.51
CA GLY A 93 -3.97 -3.03 -2.38
C GLY A 93 -5.13 -2.40 -1.62
N ASP A 94 -6.06 -3.18 -1.05
CA ASP A 94 -7.12 -2.65 -0.21
C ASP A 94 -6.54 -2.05 1.07
N ALA A 95 -6.91 -0.81 1.40
CA ALA A 95 -6.32 -0.08 2.51
C ALA A 95 -6.49 -0.77 3.86
N LEU A 96 -7.67 -1.36 4.13
CA LEU A 96 -7.89 -2.09 5.37
C LEU A 96 -7.07 -3.37 5.45
N VAL A 97 -6.89 -4.05 4.32
CA VAL A 97 -6.05 -5.25 4.23
C VAL A 97 -4.58 -4.89 4.44
N VAL A 98 -4.12 -3.79 3.85
CA VAL A 98 -2.75 -3.27 4.08
C VAL A 98 -2.56 -2.91 5.55
N ALA A 99 -3.55 -2.27 6.18
CA ALA A 99 -3.51 -1.94 7.59
C ALA A 99 -3.41 -3.19 8.47
N ASP A 100 -4.10 -4.26 8.11
CA ASP A 100 -4.01 -5.54 8.81
C ASP A 100 -2.59 -6.12 8.75
N VAL A 101 -1.97 -6.12 7.58
CA VAL A 101 -0.57 -6.57 7.41
C VAL A 101 0.37 -5.72 8.25
N VAL A 102 0.24 -4.40 8.22
CA VAL A 102 1.07 -3.49 9.02
C VAL A 102 0.91 -3.79 10.51
N LYS A 103 -0.32 -3.95 10.97
CA LYS A 103 -0.60 -4.22 12.39
C LYS A 103 -0.04 -5.56 12.85
N CYS A 104 -0.20 -6.61 12.04
CA CYS A 104 0.34 -7.93 12.35
C CYS A 104 1.86 -7.92 12.41
N LEU A 105 2.52 -7.27 11.46
CA LEU A 105 3.98 -7.17 11.45
C LEU A 105 4.49 -6.32 12.62
N MET A 106 3.81 -5.21 12.93
CA MET A 106 4.16 -4.37 14.09
C MET A 106 4.09 -5.16 15.39
N LYS A 107 3.02 -5.92 15.59
CA LYS A 107 2.83 -6.75 16.78
C LYS A 107 3.90 -7.83 16.89
N ARG A 108 4.19 -8.51 15.77
CA ARG A 108 5.24 -9.54 15.73
C ARG A 108 6.61 -8.95 16.03
N ASP A 109 6.91 -7.76 15.50
CA ASP A 109 8.17 -7.09 15.79
C ASP A 109 8.35 -6.80 17.29
N GLN A 110 7.27 -6.38 17.96
CA GLN A 110 7.29 -6.12 19.40
C GLN A 110 7.46 -7.39 20.23
N GLU A 111 6.89 -8.51 19.79
CA GLU A 111 6.90 -9.76 20.55
C GLU A 111 8.13 -10.64 20.25
N ARG A 112 8.57 -10.72 19.01
CA ARG A 112 9.57 -11.69 18.57
C ARG A 112 10.66 -11.11 17.66
N GLY A 113 10.49 -9.89 17.16
CA GLY A 113 11.31 -9.33 16.11
C GLY A 113 10.93 -9.87 14.72
N LEU A 114 11.41 -9.21 13.70
CA LEU A 114 11.14 -9.56 12.30
C LEU A 114 12.40 -10.05 11.61
N SER A 115 12.26 -11.02 10.70
CA SER A 115 13.32 -11.37 9.75
C SER A 115 13.61 -10.17 8.84
N ALA A 116 14.75 -10.21 8.13
CA ALA A 116 15.11 -9.14 7.20
C ALA A 116 14.05 -8.93 6.12
N GLY A 117 13.48 -10.01 5.58
CA GLY A 117 12.43 -9.93 4.58
C GLY A 117 11.13 -9.34 5.12
N GLU A 118 10.71 -9.76 6.30
CA GLU A 118 9.51 -9.24 6.95
C GLU A 118 9.68 -7.77 7.36
N ARG A 119 10.87 -7.38 7.80
CA ARG A 119 11.15 -5.98 8.12
C ARG A 119 11.05 -5.09 6.89
N LYS A 120 11.60 -5.53 5.77
CA LYS A 120 11.49 -4.80 4.50
C LYS A 120 10.03 -4.65 4.08
N MET A 121 9.25 -5.73 4.17
CA MET A 121 7.82 -5.73 3.87
C MET A 121 7.06 -4.76 4.78
N TYR A 122 7.34 -4.79 6.06
CA TYR A 122 6.72 -3.90 7.05
C TYR A 122 7.01 -2.43 6.76
N LEU A 123 8.27 -2.08 6.48
CA LEU A 123 8.64 -0.70 6.19
C LEU A 123 7.96 -0.20 4.91
N THR A 124 7.90 -1.04 3.87
CA THR A 124 7.23 -0.68 2.62
C THR A 124 5.72 -0.51 2.83
N ALA A 125 5.07 -1.46 3.49
CA ALA A 125 3.63 -1.41 3.74
C ALA A 125 3.26 -0.20 4.62
N ARG A 126 4.04 0.06 5.65
CA ARG A 126 3.85 1.23 6.53
C ARG A 126 3.94 2.53 5.76
N GLN A 127 4.96 2.67 4.92
CA GLN A 127 5.19 3.87 4.13
C GLN A 127 4.04 4.12 3.13
N VAL A 128 3.60 3.06 2.44
CA VAL A 128 2.48 3.14 1.50
C VAL A 128 1.18 3.54 2.22
N LEU A 129 0.90 2.91 3.35
CA LEU A 129 -0.32 3.18 4.12
C LEU A 129 -0.34 4.62 4.66
N VAL A 130 0.76 5.07 5.26
CA VAL A 130 0.84 6.43 5.79
C VAL A 130 0.70 7.45 4.67
N ALA A 131 1.32 7.24 3.52
CA ALA A 131 1.20 8.13 2.38
C ALA A 131 -0.26 8.29 1.93
N GLU A 132 -1.01 7.19 1.89
CA GLU A 132 -2.43 7.25 1.52
C GLU A 132 -3.27 7.95 2.58
N LEU A 133 -3.03 7.68 3.86
CA LEU A 133 -3.73 8.35 4.95
C LEU A 133 -3.50 9.87 4.93
N CYS A 134 -2.26 10.28 4.69
CA CYS A 134 -1.94 11.70 4.55
C CYS A 134 -2.63 12.33 3.35
N ALA A 135 -2.57 11.69 2.20
CA ALA A 135 -3.17 12.21 0.97
C ALA A 135 -4.69 12.29 1.07
N SER A 136 -5.35 11.32 1.70
CA SER A 136 -6.81 11.29 1.81
C SER A 136 -7.34 12.24 2.87
N SER A 137 -6.59 12.48 3.95
CA SER A 137 -7.02 13.31 5.08
C SER A 137 -6.53 14.75 5.04
N GLY A 138 -5.46 15.01 4.29
CA GLY A 138 -4.76 16.30 4.31
C GLY A 138 -3.91 16.52 5.56
N LYS A 139 -3.73 15.50 6.40
CA LYS A 139 -2.94 15.59 7.62
C LYS A 139 -1.50 15.19 7.38
N ASN A 140 -0.62 15.53 8.30
CA ASN A 140 0.80 15.20 8.24
C ASN A 140 1.07 13.77 8.72
N GLU A 141 2.16 13.19 8.26
CA GLU A 141 2.56 11.84 8.64
C GLU A 141 2.77 11.67 10.15
N GLU A 142 3.14 12.75 10.86
CA GLU A 142 3.33 12.74 12.30
C GLU A 142 2.10 12.29 13.08
N GLU A 143 0.91 12.47 12.51
CA GLU A 143 -0.34 12.01 13.13
C GLU A 143 -0.55 10.50 13.00
N PHE A 144 0.02 9.89 11.98
CA PHE A 144 -0.18 8.47 11.68
C PHE A 144 0.99 7.57 12.07
N LEU A 145 2.22 8.08 12.07
CA LEU A 145 3.40 7.27 12.39
C LEU A 145 3.30 6.55 13.74
N PRO A 146 2.82 7.17 14.84
CA PRO A 146 2.70 6.45 16.10
C PRO A 146 1.74 5.25 16.05
N LEU A 147 0.76 5.27 15.15
CA LEU A 147 -0.21 4.19 15.00
C LEU A 147 0.37 2.95 14.31
N VAL A 148 1.46 3.12 13.58
CA VAL A 148 2.10 2.08 12.77
C VAL A 148 3.50 1.72 13.26
N GLY A 149 3.85 2.12 14.48
CA GLY A 149 5.15 1.83 15.07
C GLY A 149 6.29 2.73 14.61
N GLY A 150 5.97 3.85 13.96
CA GLY A 150 6.93 4.87 13.58
C GLY A 150 7.19 5.86 14.70
N ALA A 151 8.36 6.49 14.66
CA ALA A 151 8.72 7.54 15.62
C ALA A 151 8.23 8.91 15.16
#